data_09d5ca746c8303e6a5cb0f70b87a196b
#
_entry.id   09d5ca746c8303e6a5cb0f70b87a196b
#
_cell.length_a   1.000
_cell.length_b   1.000
_cell.length_c   1.000
_cell.angle_alpha   90.00
_cell.angle_beta   90.00
_cell.angle_gamma   90.00
#
_symmetry.space_group_name_H-M   'P 1'
#
loop_
_entity.id
_entity.type
_entity.pdbx_description
1 polymer ?
#
loop_
_entity_poly.entity_id
_entity_poly.type
_entity_poly.pdbx_seq_one_letter_code
_entity_poly.pdbx_strand_id
1 'polypeptide(L)'
;MKALRIFCLGGLLLLYAQVGMGQDTIRTEHLQEVKVNARQHRILTSTSPLQLLDKGDMLRLGVTDMADALHRMPGINLRDYGGAGGMKTVAVRGFGAGHTGVSYDGVLLSECQGGEIDVSRYSLDQVQTLRFTIGDNDDIFISARQASVAALLAIETMSEIPIDRKSHLSTLLQVGSFGYVSPYLRYVQRLSDRFTLQAMGEYTYAENDYPFILHNGKYTTHERRTNSRMNSGHGELNMHWMMGRRADGMSR
;
A
#
# COMPACT_ATOMS: atom_id res chain seq x y z
N MET A 1 -17.46 62.25 -49.31
CA MET A 1 -18.34 61.04 -49.23
C MET A 1 -17.84 59.84 -50.04
N LYS A 2 -17.11 60.02 -51.16
CA LYS A 2 -16.59 58.87 -51.94
C LYS A 2 -15.44 58.12 -51.27
N ALA A 3 -14.56 58.79 -50.52
CA ALA A 3 -13.43 58.17 -49.85
C ALA A 3 -13.85 57.26 -48.64
N LEU A 4 -14.93 57.63 -47.95
CA LEU A 4 -15.46 56.82 -46.82
C LEU A 4 -16.08 55.50 -47.28
N ARG A 5 -16.67 55.47 -48.46
CA ARG A 5 -17.27 54.26 -49.09
C ARG A 5 -16.20 53.27 -49.55
N ILE A 6 -15.05 53.76 -50.02
CA ILE A 6 -13.92 52.91 -50.43
C ILE A 6 -13.26 52.27 -49.21
N PHE A 7 -13.17 52.99 -48.08
CA PHE A 7 -12.59 52.48 -46.85
C PHE A 7 -13.47 51.38 -46.19
N CYS A 8 -14.81 51.58 -46.24
CA CYS A 8 -15.74 50.57 -45.78
C CYS A 8 -15.76 49.30 -46.64
N LEU A 9 -15.63 49.44 -47.99
CA LEU A 9 -15.56 48.27 -48.87
C LEU A 9 -14.25 47.49 -48.70
N GLY A 10 -13.12 48.17 -48.49
CA GLY A 10 -11.82 47.55 -48.19
C GLY A 10 -11.81 46.78 -46.87
N GLY A 11 -12.45 47.32 -45.81
CA GLY A 11 -12.61 46.66 -44.53
C GLY A 11 -13.48 45.42 -44.60
N LEU A 12 -14.55 45.45 -45.41
CA LEU A 12 -15.44 44.29 -45.58
C LEU A 12 -14.77 43.16 -46.37
N LEU A 13 -13.92 43.48 -47.37
CA LEU A 13 -13.14 42.49 -48.12
C LEU A 13 -12.06 41.81 -47.29
N LEU A 14 -11.44 42.54 -46.34
CA LEU A 14 -10.47 41.98 -45.39
C LEU A 14 -11.12 41.05 -44.36
N LEU A 15 -12.37 41.30 -43.97
CA LEU A 15 -13.11 40.37 -43.09
C LEU A 15 -13.52 39.06 -43.79
N TYR A 16 -13.80 39.12 -45.10
CA TYR A 16 -14.13 37.90 -45.88
C TYR A 16 -12.91 37.01 -46.15
N ALA A 17 -11.70 37.55 -46.17
CA ALA A 17 -10.47 36.78 -46.39
C ALA A 17 -10.05 35.91 -45.20
N GLN A 18 -10.62 36.13 -44.03
CA GLN A 18 -10.31 35.35 -42.80
C GLN A 18 -11.16 34.08 -42.68
N VAL A 19 -12.22 33.90 -43.47
CA VAL A 19 -13.14 32.75 -43.35
C VAL A 19 -12.71 31.54 -44.18
N GLY A 20 -11.63 31.65 -44.97
CA GLY A 20 -11.23 30.65 -45.97
C GLY A 20 -10.11 29.69 -45.59
N MET A 21 -9.60 29.65 -44.34
CA MET A 21 -8.53 28.72 -43.96
C MET A 21 -8.93 27.80 -42.80
N GLY A 22 -10.08 27.15 -42.96
CA GLY A 22 -10.38 25.94 -42.24
C GLY A 22 -9.66 24.76 -42.92
N GLN A 23 -8.34 24.63 -42.72
CA GLN A 23 -7.69 23.35 -42.98
C GLN A 23 -8.02 22.43 -41.83
N ASP A 24 -8.97 21.52 -42.05
CA ASP A 24 -9.13 20.31 -41.27
C ASP A 24 -7.85 19.47 -41.40
N THR A 25 -6.85 19.85 -40.64
CA THR A 25 -5.72 18.95 -40.41
C THR A 25 -6.24 17.86 -39.46
N ILE A 26 -6.68 16.74 -40.03
CA ILE A 26 -6.90 15.52 -39.26
C ILE A 26 -5.57 15.21 -38.62
N ARG A 27 -5.41 15.66 -37.38
CA ARG A 27 -4.28 15.31 -36.55
C ARG A 27 -4.48 13.84 -36.18
N THR A 28 -3.91 12.94 -36.95
CA THR A 28 -3.78 11.54 -36.57
C THR A 28 -2.86 11.51 -35.37
N GLU A 29 -3.41 11.62 -34.17
CA GLU A 29 -2.69 11.28 -32.98
C GLU A 29 -2.55 9.76 -33.01
N HIS A 30 -1.33 9.30 -33.19
CA HIS A 30 -0.97 7.93 -32.88
C HIS A 30 -1.22 7.73 -31.38
N LEU A 31 -2.38 7.20 -31.06
CA LEU A 31 -2.63 6.68 -29.71
C LEU A 31 -1.54 5.63 -29.48
N GLN A 32 -0.67 5.90 -28.53
CA GLN A 32 0.25 4.87 -28.06
C GLN A 32 -0.60 3.67 -27.68
N GLU A 33 -0.31 2.54 -28.32
CA GLU A 33 -0.93 1.27 -27.97
C GLU A 33 -0.82 1.10 -26.45
N VAL A 34 -1.95 1.19 -25.77
CA VAL A 34 -2.02 0.87 -24.35
C VAL A 34 -1.79 -0.62 -24.26
N LYS A 35 -0.53 -1.02 -24.12
CA LYS A 35 -0.21 -2.39 -23.71
C LYS A 35 -0.81 -2.59 -22.34
N VAL A 36 -2.02 -3.11 -22.29
CA VAL A 36 -2.57 -3.70 -21.09
C VAL A 36 -1.73 -4.92 -20.82
N ASN A 37 -0.63 -4.75 -20.11
CA ASN A 37 0.04 -5.84 -19.45
C ASN A 37 -0.96 -6.32 -18.39
N ALA A 38 -1.83 -7.25 -18.78
CA ALA A 38 -2.51 -8.07 -17.80
C ALA A 38 -1.37 -8.68 -16.96
N ARG A 39 -1.16 -8.14 -15.74
CA ARG A 39 -0.38 -8.88 -14.75
C ARG A 39 -1.02 -10.26 -14.75
N GLN A 40 -0.28 -11.25 -15.24
CA GLN A 40 -0.68 -12.62 -14.97
C GLN A 40 -0.81 -12.69 -13.45
N HIS A 41 -2.06 -12.68 -12.96
CA HIS A 41 -2.31 -13.22 -11.66
C HIS A 41 -1.61 -14.57 -11.70
N ARG A 42 -0.49 -14.69 -10.98
CA ARG A 42 0.05 -16.01 -10.71
C ARG A 42 -1.15 -16.79 -10.21
N ILE A 43 -1.64 -17.71 -11.03
CA ILE A 43 -2.59 -18.71 -10.58
C ILE A 43 -1.78 -19.50 -9.57
N LEU A 44 -1.88 -19.07 -8.30
CA LEU A 44 -1.28 -19.79 -7.20
C LEU A 44 -2.14 -21.03 -7.07
N THR A 45 -1.73 -22.11 -7.72
CA THR A 45 -2.25 -23.45 -7.51
C THR A 45 -1.75 -23.89 -6.13
N SER A 46 -2.29 -23.29 -5.08
CA SER A 46 -2.09 -23.75 -3.72
C SER A 46 -3.21 -24.70 -3.37
N THR A 47 -2.89 -25.86 -2.84
CA THR A 47 -3.87 -26.81 -2.29
C THR A 47 -4.48 -26.28 -1.01
N SER A 48 -3.82 -25.33 -0.37
CA SER A 48 -4.29 -24.67 0.87
C SER A 48 -5.01 -23.36 0.57
N PRO A 49 -5.98 -22.96 1.40
CA PRO A 49 -6.63 -21.65 1.27
C PRO A 49 -5.63 -20.53 1.39
N LEU A 50 -5.27 -19.93 0.26
CA LEU A 50 -4.37 -18.80 0.16
C LEU A 50 -5.15 -17.55 -0.22
N GLN A 51 -4.96 -16.49 0.54
CA GLN A 51 -5.49 -15.16 0.25
C GLN A 51 -4.33 -14.21 0.00
N LEU A 52 -4.50 -13.38 -1.00
CA LEU A 52 -3.49 -12.41 -1.40
C LEU A 52 -4.16 -11.03 -1.53
N LEU A 53 -3.55 -10.04 -0.91
CA LEU A 53 -3.97 -8.64 -1.02
C LEU A 53 -2.75 -7.82 -1.46
N ASP A 54 -2.75 -7.37 -2.70
CA ASP A 54 -1.66 -6.58 -3.25
C ASP A 54 -1.87 -5.07 -3.03
N LYS A 55 -0.82 -4.27 -3.26
CA LYS A 55 -0.87 -2.80 -3.09
C LYS A 55 -1.96 -2.16 -3.95
N GLY A 56 -2.23 -2.67 -5.15
CA GLY A 56 -3.28 -2.18 -6.02
C GLY A 56 -4.68 -2.47 -5.47
N ASP A 57 -4.87 -3.64 -4.88
CA ASP A 57 -6.12 -4.00 -4.21
C ASP A 57 -6.35 -3.16 -2.95
N MET A 58 -5.31 -2.94 -2.15
CA MET A 58 -5.38 -2.08 -0.96
C MET A 58 -5.82 -0.66 -1.33
N LEU A 59 -5.24 -0.09 -2.38
CA LEU A 59 -5.60 1.23 -2.87
C LEU A 59 -7.05 1.28 -3.40
N ARG A 60 -7.50 0.27 -4.14
CA ARG A 60 -8.87 0.19 -4.65
C ARG A 60 -9.91 0.04 -3.54
N LEU A 61 -9.58 -0.69 -2.49
CA LEU A 61 -10.44 -0.90 -1.33
C LEU A 61 -10.42 0.28 -0.35
N GLY A 62 -9.56 1.27 -0.57
CA GLY A 62 -9.42 2.42 0.31
C GLY A 62 -8.92 2.06 1.71
N VAL A 63 -8.08 1.03 1.81
CA VAL A 63 -7.54 0.54 3.07
C VAL A 63 -6.56 1.57 3.64
N THR A 64 -6.71 1.93 4.90
CA THR A 64 -5.96 3.00 5.55
C THR A 64 -4.87 2.52 6.50
N ASP A 65 -5.06 1.36 7.12
CA ASP A 65 -4.10 0.76 8.04
C ASP A 65 -4.06 -0.77 7.93
N MET A 66 -3.11 -1.39 8.62
CA MET A 66 -2.93 -2.84 8.64
C MET A 66 -4.16 -3.58 9.17
N ALA A 67 -4.85 -3.01 10.15
CA ALA A 67 -6.05 -3.62 10.71
C ALA A 67 -7.20 -3.66 9.68
N ASP A 68 -7.41 -2.55 8.97
CA ASP A 68 -8.43 -2.47 7.93
C ASP A 68 -8.12 -3.45 6.78
N ALA A 69 -6.83 -3.57 6.39
CA ALA A 69 -6.40 -4.57 5.42
C ALA A 69 -6.76 -6.00 5.86
N LEU A 70 -6.45 -6.33 7.10
CA LEU A 70 -6.70 -7.67 7.65
C LEU A 70 -8.18 -7.96 7.86
N HIS A 71 -8.99 -6.95 8.18
CA HIS A 71 -10.45 -7.10 8.24
C HIS A 71 -11.09 -7.46 6.89
N ARG A 72 -10.44 -7.13 5.77
CA ARG A 72 -10.90 -7.48 4.41
C ARG A 72 -10.58 -8.93 4.03
N MET A 73 -9.73 -9.61 4.82
CA MET A 73 -9.32 -10.98 4.54
C MET A 73 -10.23 -11.98 5.28
N PRO A 74 -11.01 -12.82 4.57
CA PRO A 74 -11.91 -13.78 5.20
C PRO A 74 -11.20 -14.78 6.10
N GLY A 75 -11.79 -15.08 7.26
CA GLY A 75 -11.26 -16.04 8.22
C GLY A 75 -10.23 -15.48 9.20
N ILE A 76 -9.86 -14.23 9.06
CA ILE A 76 -9.06 -13.49 10.05
C ILE A 76 -10.00 -12.91 11.11
N ASN A 77 -9.64 -13.09 12.36
CA ASN A 77 -10.23 -12.39 13.49
C ASN A 77 -9.16 -11.47 14.10
N LEU A 78 -9.31 -10.18 13.87
CA LEU A 78 -8.42 -9.18 14.44
C LEU A 78 -8.92 -8.80 15.83
N ARG A 79 -8.03 -8.88 16.82
CA ARG A 79 -8.27 -8.33 18.15
C ARG A 79 -7.60 -6.97 18.26
N ASP A 80 -8.40 -5.93 18.45
CA ASP A 80 -7.94 -4.55 18.63
C ASP A 80 -8.06 -4.18 20.12
N TYR A 81 -6.93 -3.86 20.74
CA TYR A 81 -6.86 -3.48 22.16
C TYR A 81 -6.89 -1.95 22.36
N GLY A 82 -7.28 -1.22 21.35
CA GLY A 82 -7.60 0.22 21.43
C GLY A 82 -6.92 1.08 20.37
N GLY A 83 -7.66 1.82 19.64
CA GLY A 83 -7.37 2.89 18.70
C GLY A 83 -5.96 3.00 18.09
N ALA A 84 -5.53 4.21 17.78
CA ALA A 84 -4.16 4.46 17.34
C ALA A 84 -3.18 4.16 18.49
N GLY A 85 -2.17 3.31 18.23
CA GLY A 85 -1.20 2.84 19.21
C GLY A 85 -1.66 1.69 20.10
N GLY A 86 -2.87 1.19 19.95
CA GLY A 86 -3.31 -0.04 20.58
C GLY A 86 -2.72 -1.27 19.90
N MET A 87 -2.36 -2.29 20.68
CA MET A 87 -1.91 -3.57 20.16
C MET A 87 -3.00 -4.21 19.31
N LYS A 88 -2.62 -4.77 18.16
CA LYS A 88 -3.52 -5.49 17.25
C LYS A 88 -2.95 -6.88 16.95
N THR A 89 -3.70 -7.92 17.29
CA THR A 89 -3.26 -9.30 17.09
C THR A 89 -4.18 -10.06 16.15
N VAL A 90 -3.61 -11.01 15.42
CA VAL A 90 -4.31 -11.80 14.41
C VAL A 90 -4.59 -13.19 14.95
N ALA A 91 -5.85 -13.57 14.97
CA ALA A 91 -6.31 -14.91 15.30
C ALA A 91 -7.08 -15.52 14.12
N VAL A 92 -7.10 -16.84 14.01
CA VAL A 92 -7.69 -17.55 12.89
C VAL A 92 -8.63 -18.64 13.36
N ARG A 93 -9.86 -18.67 12.82
CA ARG A 93 -10.85 -19.75 13.02
C ARG A 93 -11.01 -20.22 14.46
N GLY A 94 -10.93 -19.32 15.45
CA GLY A 94 -11.07 -19.68 16.87
C GLY A 94 -9.79 -20.13 17.54
N PHE A 95 -8.67 -20.29 16.83
CA PHE A 95 -7.35 -20.42 17.45
C PHE A 95 -6.91 -19.07 18.02
N GLY A 96 -6.21 -19.08 19.14
CA GLY A 96 -5.62 -17.88 19.73
C GLY A 96 -4.54 -17.26 18.82
N ALA A 97 -4.25 -15.99 19.02
CA ALA A 97 -3.27 -15.27 18.20
C ALA A 97 -1.85 -15.86 18.27
N GLY A 98 -1.49 -16.53 19.37
CA GLY A 98 -0.22 -17.25 19.50
C GLY A 98 -0.04 -18.45 18.55
N HIS A 99 -1.10 -18.91 17.88
CA HIS A 99 -1.05 -19.98 16.87
C HIS A 99 -0.96 -19.44 15.42
N THR A 100 -1.02 -18.12 15.25
CA THR A 100 -0.87 -17.47 13.96
C THR A 100 0.55 -16.94 13.83
N GLY A 101 1.31 -17.48 12.88
CA GLY A 101 2.62 -16.96 12.54
C GLY A 101 2.49 -15.66 11.74
N VAL A 102 3.38 -14.72 12.01
CA VAL A 102 3.56 -13.51 11.18
C VAL A 102 4.98 -13.51 10.68
N SER A 103 5.16 -13.42 9.38
CA SER A 103 6.48 -13.25 8.77
C SER A 103 6.60 -11.89 8.08
N TYR A 104 7.77 -11.32 8.16
CA TYR A 104 8.14 -10.05 7.54
C TYR A 104 9.30 -10.29 6.59
N ASP A 105 9.10 -10.05 5.31
CA ASP A 105 10.03 -10.34 4.22
C ASP A 105 10.69 -11.73 4.32
N GLY A 106 9.87 -12.75 4.63
CA GLY A 106 10.28 -14.14 4.76
C GLY A 106 10.84 -14.54 6.12
N VAL A 107 11.05 -13.61 7.05
CA VAL A 107 11.53 -13.89 8.40
C VAL A 107 10.35 -14.03 9.35
N LEU A 108 10.20 -15.19 9.98
CA LEU A 108 9.16 -15.40 10.99
C LEU A 108 9.46 -14.56 12.23
N LEU A 109 8.51 -13.72 12.58
CA LEU A 109 8.56 -12.90 13.77
C LEU A 109 8.27 -13.76 15.02
N SER A 110 8.87 -13.40 16.13
CA SER A 110 8.62 -14.05 17.41
C SER A 110 8.52 -13.02 18.51
N GLU A 111 7.57 -13.25 19.39
CA GLU A 111 7.40 -12.51 20.63
C GLU A 111 7.71 -13.45 21.80
N CYS A 112 8.47 -12.97 22.78
CA CYS A 112 9.03 -13.83 23.82
C CYS A 112 8.07 -14.06 24.99
N GLN A 113 7.03 -13.26 25.15
CA GLN A 113 6.18 -13.27 26.32
C GLN A 113 4.88 -14.04 26.11
N GLY A 114 4.11 -13.71 25.08
CA GLY A 114 2.79 -14.30 24.80
C GLY A 114 2.70 -15.04 23.47
N GLY A 115 3.72 -14.91 22.63
CA GLY A 115 3.72 -15.47 21.27
C GLY A 115 2.76 -14.75 20.31
N GLU A 116 2.13 -13.67 20.75
CA GLU A 116 1.20 -12.88 19.95
C GLU A 116 1.93 -11.71 19.30
N ILE A 117 1.91 -11.65 17.99
CA ILE A 117 2.58 -10.58 17.25
C ILE A 117 1.64 -9.39 17.10
N ASP A 118 2.13 -8.22 17.49
CA ASP A 118 1.45 -6.94 17.28
C ASP A 118 1.67 -6.47 15.85
N VAL A 119 0.63 -6.62 15.01
CA VAL A 119 0.68 -6.23 13.59
C VAL A 119 0.52 -4.72 13.40
N SER A 120 0.12 -3.97 14.42
CA SER A 120 -0.01 -2.51 14.32
C SER A 120 1.33 -1.78 14.18
N ARG A 121 2.43 -2.47 14.48
CA ARG A 121 3.79 -1.94 14.35
C ARG A 121 4.27 -1.83 12.90
N TYR A 122 3.59 -2.51 11.99
CA TYR A 122 3.99 -2.56 10.58
C TYR A 122 3.11 -1.60 9.78
N SER A 123 3.74 -0.61 9.18
CA SER A 123 3.04 0.37 8.35
C SER A 123 2.54 -0.28 7.06
N LEU A 124 1.25 -0.09 6.77
CA LEU A 124 0.66 -0.56 5.52
C LEU A 124 1.30 0.12 4.29
N ASP A 125 1.84 1.32 4.48
CA ASP A 125 2.39 2.11 3.37
C ASP A 125 3.64 1.48 2.75
N GLN A 126 4.39 0.70 3.54
CA GLN A 126 5.52 -0.07 3.04
C GLN A 126 5.15 -1.44 2.47
N VAL A 127 3.96 -1.95 2.80
CA VAL A 127 3.52 -3.28 2.36
C VAL A 127 3.21 -3.28 0.88
N GLN A 128 3.81 -4.23 0.16
CA GLN A 128 3.52 -4.50 -1.23
C GLN A 128 2.47 -5.59 -1.39
N THR A 129 2.58 -6.62 -0.56
CA THR A 129 1.70 -7.77 -0.60
C THR A 129 1.47 -8.31 0.80
N LEU A 130 0.22 -8.58 1.14
CA LEU A 130 -0.16 -9.41 2.28
C LEU A 130 -0.58 -10.77 1.74
N ARG A 131 0.06 -11.82 2.24
CA ARG A 131 -0.29 -13.20 1.93
C ARG A 131 -0.74 -13.89 3.20
N PHE A 132 -1.91 -14.48 3.16
CA PHE A 132 -2.45 -15.21 4.30
C PHE A 132 -2.77 -16.64 3.89
N THR A 133 -2.13 -17.59 4.55
CA THR A 133 -2.29 -19.03 4.31
C THR A 133 -2.82 -19.69 5.57
N ILE A 134 -3.82 -20.56 5.43
CA ILE A 134 -4.41 -21.30 6.54
C ILE A 134 -4.11 -22.78 6.33
N GLY A 135 -3.54 -23.41 7.37
CA GLY A 135 -3.15 -24.81 7.32
C GLY A 135 -1.78 -25.00 6.67
N ASP A 136 -1.63 -26.10 5.97
CA ASP A 136 -0.39 -26.47 5.30
C ASP A 136 -0.02 -25.50 4.19
N ASN A 137 1.27 -25.25 4.02
CA ASN A 137 1.77 -24.35 3.00
C ASN A 137 2.59 -25.14 1.98
N ASP A 138 2.19 -25.08 0.72
CA ASP A 138 2.83 -25.78 -0.40
C ASP A 138 4.18 -25.20 -0.81
N ASP A 139 4.60 -24.09 -0.20
CA ASP A 139 5.88 -23.47 -0.51
C ASP A 139 7.03 -24.25 0.14
N ILE A 140 7.82 -24.92 -0.67
CA ILE A 140 8.98 -25.71 -0.21
C ILE A 140 10.14 -24.86 0.35
N PHE A 141 10.08 -23.53 0.16
CA PHE A 141 11.13 -22.62 0.63
C PHE A 141 10.84 -22.01 2.00
N ILE A 142 9.68 -22.33 2.61
CA ILE A 142 9.39 -21.87 3.96
C ILE A 142 10.21 -22.62 4.98
N SER A 143 10.53 -21.97 6.10
CA SER A 143 11.19 -22.64 7.22
C SER A 143 10.24 -23.63 7.91
N ALA A 144 10.79 -24.70 8.51
CA ALA A 144 10.00 -25.64 9.30
C ALA A 144 9.17 -24.95 10.40
N ARG A 145 9.68 -23.85 10.93
CA ARG A 145 9.01 -23.05 11.94
C ARG A 145 7.77 -22.32 11.38
N GLN A 146 7.86 -21.82 10.12
CA GLN A 146 6.70 -21.26 9.41
C GLN A 146 5.67 -22.33 9.04
N ALA A 147 6.12 -23.54 8.74
CA ALA A 147 5.23 -24.67 8.44
C ALA A 147 4.49 -25.20 9.68
N SER A 148 4.98 -24.92 10.88
CA SER A 148 4.41 -25.45 12.13
C SER A 148 3.26 -24.61 12.72
N VAL A 149 2.95 -23.44 12.14
CA VAL A 149 1.87 -22.58 12.61
C VAL A 149 0.52 -22.96 11.99
N ALA A 150 -0.58 -22.71 12.70
CA ALA A 150 -1.92 -23.02 12.20
C ALA A 150 -2.34 -22.12 11.02
N ALA A 151 -1.81 -20.92 10.96
CA ALA A 151 -1.94 -20.00 9.85
C ALA A 151 -0.73 -19.07 9.79
N LEU A 152 -0.37 -18.62 8.59
CA LEU A 152 0.76 -17.74 8.35
C LEU A 152 0.30 -16.47 7.64
N LEU A 153 0.53 -15.31 8.26
CA LEU A 153 0.44 -14.00 7.65
C LEU A 153 1.84 -13.58 7.20
N ALA A 154 2.07 -13.53 5.89
CA ALA A 154 3.31 -13.02 5.33
C ALA A 154 3.13 -11.57 4.85
N ILE A 155 3.96 -10.69 5.38
CA ILE A 155 4.05 -9.27 5.04
C ILE A 155 5.26 -9.11 4.14
N GLU A 156 5.03 -8.70 2.89
CA GLU A 156 6.08 -8.49 1.90
C GLU A 156 6.17 -7.00 1.58
N THR A 157 7.34 -6.40 1.82
CA THR A 157 7.57 -4.96 1.63
C THR A 157 8.36 -4.65 0.36
N MET A 158 8.99 -5.65 -0.23
CA MET A 158 9.84 -5.44 -1.38
C MET A 158 9.03 -5.12 -2.63
N SER A 159 9.24 -3.93 -3.14
CA SER A 159 8.67 -3.47 -4.40
C SER A 159 9.70 -3.63 -5.52
N GLU A 160 9.30 -4.28 -6.60
CA GLU A 160 10.09 -4.25 -7.81
C GLU A 160 10.11 -2.82 -8.35
N ILE A 161 11.31 -2.24 -8.45
CA ILE A 161 11.47 -0.94 -9.09
C ILE A 161 11.33 -1.16 -10.60
N PRO A 162 10.47 -0.38 -11.29
CA PRO A 162 10.41 -0.42 -12.74
C PRO A 162 11.80 -0.27 -13.35
N ILE A 163 12.11 -1.08 -14.37
CA ILE A 163 13.45 -1.17 -14.98
C ILE A 163 13.91 0.17 -15.56
N ASP A 164 12.99 1.03 -15.92
CA ASP A 164 13.21 2.35 -16.53
C ASP A 164 13.62 3.44 -15.52
N ARG A 165 13.46 3.23 -14.22
CA ARG A 165 13.74 4.24 -13.17
C ARG A 165 14.95 3.87 -12.33
N LYS A 166 15.84 4.85 -12.12
CA LYS A 166 16.99 4.72 -11.22
C LYS A 166 16.65 5.00 -9.76
N SER A 167 15.66 5.86 -9.52
CA SER A 167 15.22 6.24 -8.17
C SER A 167 13.73 6.47 -8.11
N HIS A 168 13.14 6.24 -6.96
CA HIS A 168 11.73 6.49 -6.69
C HIS A 168 11.55 7.04 -5.27
N LEU A 169 10.86 8.18 -5.17
CA LEU A 169 10.50 8.81 -3.91
C LEU A 169 8.98 8.74 -3.73
N SER A 170 8.53 8.20 -2.62
CA SER A 170 7.13 8.18 -2.23
C SER A 170 6.97 8.92 -0.91
N THR A 171 6.00 9.81 -0.84
CA THR A 171 5.64 10.53 0.38
C THR A 171 4.16 10.40 0.63
N LEU A 172 3.76 10.23 1.88
CA LEU A 172 2.37 10.21 2.30
C LEU A 172 2.23 11.00 3.59
N LEU A 173 1.16 11.76 3.72
CA LEU A 173 0.79 12.41 4.96
C LEU A 173 -0.64 12.00 5.29
N GLN A 174 -0.79 11.28 6.40
CA GLN A 174 -2.10 10.94 6.95
C GLN A 174 -2.43 11.90 8.08
N VAL A 175 -3.64 12.43 8.07
CA VAL A 175 -4.18 13.28 9.13
C VAL A 175 -5.55 12.76 9.52
N GLY A 176 -5.86 12.78 10.79
CA GLY A 176 -7.10 12.26 11.33
C GLY A 176 -7.63 13.02 12.52
N SER A 177 -8.75 12.57 13.04
CA SER A 177 -9.37 13.13 14.24
C SER A 177 -8.47 12.94 15.46
N PHE A 178 -8.71 13.74 16.50
CA PHE A 178 -8.01 13.67 17.79
C PHE A 178 -6.50 13.83 17.68
N GLY A 179 -6.05 14.75 16.80
CA GLY A 179 -4.63 15.09 16.65
C GLY A 179 -3.79 14.02 15.98
N TYR A 180 -4.40 13.09 15.22
CA TYR A 180 -3.65 12.08 14.50
C TYR A 180 -2.92 12.69 13.30
N VAL A 181 -1.59 12.51 13.25
CA VAL A 181 -0.72 12.94 12.14
C VAL A 181 0.34 11.86 11.93
N SER A 182 0.46 11.38 10.70
CA SER A 182 1.46 10.37 10.33
C SER A 182 2.12 10.72 8.99
N PRO A 183 3.25 11.42 8.97
CA PRO A 183 4.09 11.57 7.80
C PRO A 183 4.89 10.30 7.52
N TYR A 184 4.93 9.91 6.26
CA TYR A 184 5.68 8.77 5.74
C TYR A 184 6.53 9.19 4.56
N LEU A 185 7.78 8.70 4.51
CA LEU A 185 8.73 8.93 3.45
C LEU A 185 9.41 7.62 3.08
N ARG A 186 9.45 7.29 1.80
CA ARG A 186 10.18 6.14 1.26
C ARG A 186 11.00 6.56 0.06
N TYR A 187 12.28 6.27 0.09
CA TYR A 187 13.20 6.46 -1.00
C TYR A 187 13.80 5.14 -1.44
N VAL A 188 13.71 4.84 -2.71
CA VAL A 188 14.30 3.63 -3.32
C VAL A 188 15.24 4.04 -4.42
N GLN A 189 16.46 3.51 -4.41
CA GLN A 189 17.48 3.79 -5.42
C GLN A 189 18.10 2.50 -5.93
N ARG A 190 18.11 2.35 -7.25
CA ARG A 190 18.88 1.33 -7.93
C ARG A 190 20.29 1.87 -8.15
N LEU A 191 21.27 1.34 -7.42
CA LEU A 191 22.67 1.70 -7.56
C LEU A 191 23.34 0.94 -8.72
N SER A 192 22.91 -0.30 -8.97
CA SER A 192 23.31 -1.12 -10.12
C SER A 192 22.21 -2.11 -10.49
N ASP A 193 22.37 -2.85 -11.59
CA ASP A 193 21.41 -3.90 -11.98
C ASP A 193 21.26 -5.02 -10.95
N ARG A 194 22.17 -5.10 -10.00
CA ARG A 194 22.20 -6.13 -8.95
C ARG A 194 22.02 -5.57 -7.55
N PHE A 195 22.07 -4.25 -7.38
CA PHE A 195 22.05 -3.64 -6.05
C PHE A 195 21.02 -2.52 -5.98
N THR A 196 20.08 -2.69 -5.06
CA THR A 196 19.02 -1.71 -4.77
C THR A 196 19.07 -1.35 -3.31
N LEU A 197 18.98 -0.06 -3.01
CA LEU A 197 18.89 0.52 -1.69
C LEU A 197 17.48 1.07 -1.49
N GLN A 198 16.87 0.75 -0.36
CA GLN A 198 15.60 1.33 0.08
C GLN A 198 15.78 1.90 1.48
N ALA A 199 15.40 3.15 1.67
CA ALA A 199 15.33 3.80 2.97
C ALA A 199 13.89 4.29 3.18
N MET A 200 13.35 4.08 4.38
CA MET A 200 12.05 4.62 4.74
C MET A 200 12.04 5.16 6.17
N GLY A 201 11.15 6.12 6.41
CA GLY A 201 10.90 6.68 7.72
C GLY A 201 9.43 7.05 7.86
N GLU A 202 8.89 6.77 9.03
CA GLU A 202 7.53 7.09 9.44
C GLU A 202 7.55 7.66 10.85
N TYR A 203 6.71 8.64 11.08
CA TYR A 203 6.47 9.15 12.42
C TYR A 203 4.97 9.29 12.63
N THR A 204 4.45 8.73 13.71
CA THR A 204 3.04 8.80 14.04
C THR A 204 2.85 9.51 15.36
N TYR A 205 2.02 10.54 15.35
CA TYR A 205 1.55 11.25 16.51
C TYR A 205 0.05 11.14 16.62
N ALA A 206 -0.47 10.92 17.83
CA ALA A 206 -1.90 10.96 18.11
C ALA A 206 -2.14 11.44 19.56
N GLU A 207 -3.05 12.36 19.76
CA GLU A 207 -3.49 12.74 21.11
C GLU A 207 -4.41 11.70 21.73
N ASN A 208 -5.19 11.03 20.89
CA ASN A 208 -6.14 9.98 21.30
C ASN A 208 -7.15 10.42 22.37
N ASP A 209 -7.43 11.71 22.42
CA ASP A 209 -8.29 12.35 23.39
C ASP A 209 -9.74 12.39 22.85
N TYR A 210 -10.40 11.23 22.79
CA TYR A 210 -11.75 11.11 22.25
C TYR A 210 -12.81 10.86 23.33
N PRO A 211 -14.04 11.40 23.16
CA PRO A 211 -15.15 11.09 24.03
C PRO A 211 -15.67 9.68 23.77
N PHE A 212 -16.08 8.99 24.82
CA PHE A 212 -16.73 7.69 24.74
C PHE A 212 -17.84 7.56 25.76
N ILE A 213 -18.74 6.62 25.51
CA ILE A 213 -19.84 6.30 26.42
C ILE A 213 -19.50 5.02 27.15
N LEU A 214 -19.43 5.11 28.48
CA LEU A 214 -19.21 3.96 29.34
C LEU A 214 -20.55 3.46 29.87
N HIS A 215 -20.86 2.19 29.57
CA HIS A 215 -22.00 1.50 30.13
C HIS A 215 -21.54 0.59 31.28
N ASN A 216 -21.91 0.93 32.50
CA ASN A 216 -21.62 0.12 33.67
C ASN A 216 -22.93 -0.29 34.35
N GLY A 217 -23.47 -1.44 33.95
CA GLY A 217 -24.75 -1.94 34.41
C GLY A 217 -25.88 -0.99 34.04
N LYS A 218 -26.51 -0.38 35.05
CA LYS A 218 -27.63 0.59 34.86
C LYS A 218 -27.16 2.02 34.62
N TYR A 219 -25.89 2.31 34.79
CA TYR A 219 -25.35 3.66 34.68
C TYR A 219 -24.67 3.84 33.32
N THR A 220 -24.97 4.95 32.69
CA THR A 220 -24.35 5.40 31.46
C THR A 220 -23.68 6.74 31.74
N THR A 221 -22.36 6.81 31.56
CA THR A 221 -21.55 8.00 31.72
C THR A 221 -20.89 8.41 30.41
N HIS A 222 -20.75 9.71 30.20
CA HIS A 222 -19.98 10.26 29.10
C HIS A 222 -18.57 10.56 29.62
N GLU A 223 -17.63 9.81 29.16
CA GLU A 223 -16.24 9.90 29.57
C GLU A 223 -15.37 10.45 28.43
N ARG A 224 -14.19 10.92 28.76
CA ARG A 224 -13.19 11.32 27.80
C ARG A 224 -11.88 10.57 28.09
N ARG A 225 -11.31 9.98 27.05
CA ARG A 225 -10.04 9.30 27.17
C ARG A 225 -8.95 10.33 27.42
N THR A 226 -8.17 10.15 28.48
CA THR A 226 -7.06 11.01 28.86
C THR A 226 -5.77 10.19 28.97
N ASN A 227 -4.61 10.84 28.95
CA ASN A 227 -3.29 10.22 29.09
C ASN A 227 -3.00 9.13 28.03
N SER A 228 -3.56 9.27 26.84
CA SER A 228 -3.41 8.30 25.73
C SER A 228 -2.60 8.84 24.57
N ARG A 229 -1.85 9.93 24.79
CA ARG A 229 -0.94 10.46 23.77
C ARG A 229 0.05 9.41 23.31
N MET A 230 0.18 9.27 22.00
CA MET A 230 1.08 8.34 21.37
C MET A 230 2.10 9.10 20.52
N ASN A 231 3.35 8.68 20.63
CA ASN A 231 4.43 9.02 19.72
C ASN A 231 5.11 7.74 19.28
N SER A 232 5.22 7.52 17.99
CA SER A 232 5.93 6.38 17.43
C SER A 232 6.77 6.83 16.25
N GLY A 233 8.00 6.37 16.20
CA GLY A 233 8.88 6.58 15.06
C GLY A 233 9.40 5.24 14.57
N HIS A 234 9.35 5.01 13.25
CA HIS A 234 9.87 3.84 12.61
C HIS A 234 10.80 4.24 11.46
N GLY A 235 11.95 3.59 11.39
CA GLY A 235 12.90 3.80 10.30
C GLY A 235 13.49 2.48 9.87
N GLU A 236 13.62 2.27 8.56
CA GLU A 236 14.09 1.03 7.98
C GLU A 236 15.04 1.31 6.82
N LEU A 237 16.11 0.51 6.74
CA LEU A 237 17.08 0.56 5.65
C LEU A 237 17.26 -0.85 5.10
N ASN A 238 16.81 -1.06 3.87
CA ASN A 238 16.90 -2.34 3.19
C ASN A 238 17.90 -2.27 2.04
N MET A 239 18.76 -3.28 1.98
CA MET A 239 19.70 -3.47 0.90
C MET A 239 19.38 -4.78 0.20
N HIS A 240 19.08 -4.72 -1.09
CA HIS A 240 18.79 -5.88 -1.89
C HIS A 240 19.93 -6.12 -2.88
N TRP A 241 20.55 -7.30 -2.79
CA TRP A 241 21.62 -7.71 -3.66
C TRP A 241 21.27 -9.02 -4.36
N MET A 242 21.11 -8.98 -5.67
CA MET A 242 20.90 -10.17 -6.49
C MET A 242 22.23 -10.86 -6.77
N MET A 243 22.48 -11.98 -6.07
CA MET A 243 23.58 -12.89 -6.38
C MET A 243 23.11 -13.87 -7.46
N GLY A 244 23.61 -13.73 -8.67
CA GLY A 244 23.33 -14.66 -9.76
C GLY A 244 23.33 -13.97 -11.12
N ARG A 245 23.57 -14.73 -12.19
CA ARG A 245 23.35 -14.27 -13.55
C ARG A 245 21.85 -14.14 -13.77
N ARG A 246 21.37 -12.93 -14.06
CA ARG A 246 20.06 -12.79 -14.66
C ARG A 246 20.06 -13.71 -15.90
N ALA A 247 19.18 -14.68 -15.94
CA ALA A 247 18.95 -15.42 -17.17
C ALA A 247 18.34 -14.44 -18.17
N ASP A 248 19.19 -13.70 -18.85
CA ASP A 248 18.80 -12.88 -19.99
C ASP A 248 18.33 -13.82 -21.08
N GLY A 249 17.05 -13.79 -21.35
CA GLY A 249 16.52 -14.23 -22.62
C GLY A 249 16.03 -15.67 -22.68
N MET A 250 14.75 -15.81 -22.50
CA MET A 250 13.98 -16.64 -23.43
C MET A 250 12.92 -15.73 -24.07
N SER A 251 13.41 -14.86 -24.96
CA SER A 251 12.62 -14.42 -26.10
C SER A 251 12.86 -15.43 -27.22
N ARG A 252 11.94 -16.35 -27.40
CA ARG A 252 11.65 -16.99 -28.69
C ARG A 252 10.16 -17.26 -28.74
#